data_825e1ffe06c28232aef1fa8089002843
#
_entry.id   825e1ffe06c28232aef1fa8089002843
#
_cell.length_a   1.000
_cell.length_b   1.000
_cell.length_c   1.000
_cell.angle_alpha   90.00
_cell.angle_beta   90.00
_cell.angle_gamma   90.00
#
_symmetry.space_group_name_H-M   'P 1'
#
loop_
_entity.id
_entity.type
_entity.pdbx_description
1 polymer ?
#
loop_
_entity_poly.entity_id
_entity_poly.type
_entity_poly.pdbx_seq_one_letter_code
_entity_poly.pdbx_strand_id
1 'polypeptide(L)'
;MGGRYGINLLASDKETWSRGAIDLRDFPELLDFAVSDEILGVAAEYLGEVPVLGEMQLYVTTPMQKNVGNNFYHFDKPYSRQLKFWMAVEDVDAGNGPFTFIPAEPSKIVREKVRYVGRMTDEEVYAAVPESEKIEFTGAAGNALWADTCRCVHFGSRARSRNRVMFELQFVTPFWWAEPTFYFVPTLYDAERYKRNRMQSLALKLLSKHPPGEGHLGDYE
;
A
#
# COMPACT_ATOMS: atom_id res chain seq x y z
N MET A 1 -7.69 -4.17 -21.85
CA MET A 1 -8.90 -4.79 -21.27
C MET A 1 -9.53 -3.79 -20.32
N GLY A 2 -10.63 -3.14 -20.70
CA GLY A 2 -11.40 -2.28 -19.80
C GLY A 2 -12.01 -3.17 -18.72
N GLY A 3 -11.47 -3.09 -17.53
CA GLY A 3 -11.91 -3.92 -16.42
C GLY A 3 -13.33 -3.54 -15.97
N ARG A 4 -13.93 -4.42 -15.19
CA ARG A 4 -15.28 -4.36 -14.59
C ARG A 4 -15.58 -3.04 -13.83
N TYR A 5 -14.60 -2.19 -13.62
CA TYR A 5 -14.66 -0.97 -12.81
C TYR A 5 -14.27 0.31 -13.57
N GLY A 6 -14.11 0.29 -14.89
CA GLY A 6 -13.69 1.49 -15.66
C GLY A 6 -12.28 1.99 -15.33
N ILE A 7 -11.49 1.20 -14.61
CA ILE A 7 -10.14 1.55 -14.15
C ILE A 7 -9.15 1.10 -15.21
N ASN A 8 -8.34 2.02 -15.72
CA ASN A 8 -7.20 1.69 -16.53
C ASN A 8 -6.12 1.05 -15.65
N LEU A 9 -6.07 -0.28 -15.64
CA LEU A 9 -4.98 -0.99 -14.98
C LEU A 9 -3.71 -0.71 -15.76
N LEU A 10 -2.78 -0.03 -15.13
CA LEU A 10 -1.42 0.07 -15.65
C LEU A 10 -0.83 -1.33 -15.59
N ALA A 11 -0.67 -1.96 -16.76
CA ALA A 11 0.03 -3.23 -16.84
C ALA A 11 1.45 -3.01 -16.30
N SER A 12 1.79 -3.62 -15.17
CA SER A 12 3.19 -3.81 -14.86
C SER A 12 3.68 -4.98 -15.72
N ASP A 13 4.87 -4.90 -16.27
CA ASP A 13 5.52 -6.01 -16.99
C ASP A 13 5.83 -7.22 -16.09
N LYS A 14 5.45 -7.15 -14.82
CA LYS A 14 5.59 -8.22 -13.85
C LYS A 14 4.31 -9.07 -13.86
N GLU A 15 4.43 -10.30 -14.26
CA GLU A 15 3.37 -11.29 -14.48
C GLU A 15 2.40 -11.53 -13.29
N THR A 16 2.57 -10.85 -12.16
CA THR A 16 1.92 -11.25 -10.91
C THR A 16 1.05 -10.19 -10.23
N TRP A 17 1.13 -8.92 -10.62
CA TRP A 17 0.30 -7.86 -10.04
C TRP A 17 0.20 -6.64 -10.97
N SER A 18 -0.93 -5.96 -10.88
CA SER A 18 -1.17 -4.71 -11.59
C SER A 18 -1.60 -3.64 -10.59
N ARG A 19 -1.11 -2.42 -10.78
CA ARG A 19 -1.60 -1.24 -10.07
C ARG A 19 -2.60 -0.53 -10.96
N GLY A 20 -3.73 -0.14 -10.40
CA GLY A 20 -4.71 0.70 -11.09
C GLY A 20 -4.50 2.16 -10.71
N ALA A 21 -4.29 3.02 -11.71
CA ALA A 21 -4.49 4.44 -11.51
C ALA A 21 -6.00 4.71 -11.42
N ILE A 22 -6.41 5.40 -10.36
CA ILE A 22 -7.79 5.82 -10.18
C ILE A 22 -7.89 7.27 -10.66
N ASP A 23 -8.74 7.53 -11.65
CA ASP A 23 -9.09 8.91 -11.98
C ASP A 23 -10.08 9.44 -10.93
N LEU A 24 -9.60 10.29 -10.05
CA LEU A 24 -10.41 10.84 -8.98
C LEU A 24 -11.53 11.76 -9.44
N ARG A 25 -11.51 12.19 -10.70
CA ARG A 25 -12.64 12.93 -11.28
C ARG A 25 -13.86 12.05 -11.45
N ASP A 26 -13.64 10.75 -11.70
CA ASP A 26 -14.71 9.76 -11.83
C ASP A 26 -15.17 9.22 -10.48
N PHE A 27 -14.29 9.27 -9.45
CA PHE A 27 -14.55 8.72 -8.11
C PHE A 27 -14.13 9.67 -6.99
N PRO A 28 -14.71 10.90 -6.95
CA PRO A 28 -14.32 11.90 -5.96
C PRO A 28 -14.56 11.46 -4.52
N GLU A 29 -15.49 10.55 -4.28
CA GLU A 29 -15.78 9.99 -2.97
C GLU A 29 -14.61 9.20 -2.38
N LEU A 30 -13.74 8.63 -3.20
CA LEU A 30 -12.53 7.95 -2.71
C LEU A 30 -11.54 8.93 -2.09
N LEU A 31 -11.41 10.12 -2.68
CA LEU A 31 -10.57 11.15 -2.09
C LEU A 31 -11.24 11.79 -0.87
N ASP A 32 -12.56 12.00 -0.91
CA ASP A 32 -13.34 12.46 0.24
C ASP A 32 -13.14 11.49 1.43
N PHE A 33 -13.16 10.18 1.18
CA PHE A 33 -12.87 9.16 2.16
C PHE A 33 -11.42 9.23 2.67
N ALA A 34 -10.43 9.31 1.76
CA ALA A 34 -9.02 9.33 2.12
C ALA A 34 -8.62 10.54 2.98
N VAL A 35 -9.34 11.66 2.84
CA VAL A 35 -9.09 12.90 3.62
C VAL A 35 -10.19 13.19 4.65
N SER A 36 -11.03 12.21 4.97
CA SER A 36 -12.00 12.33 6.05
C SER A 36 -11.28 12.50 7.40
N ASP A 37 -11.97 13.09 8.36
CA ASP A 37 -11.41 13.34 9.70
C ASP A 37 -11.09 12.02 10.41
N GLU A 38 -11.87 10.96 10.16
CA GLU A 38 -11.64 9.61 10.70
C GLU A 38 -10.34 9.02 10.18
N ILE A 39 -10.12 9.06 8.88
CA ILE A 39 -8.92 8.50 8.25
C ILE A 39 -7.68 9.33 8.59
N LEU A 40 -7.76 10.65 8.46
CA LEU A 40 -6.65 11.55 8.81
C LEU A 40 -6.35 11.53 10.31
N GLY A 41 -7.37 11.39 11.17
CA GLY A 41 -7.20 11.30 12.61
C GLY A 41 -6.37 10.10 13.04
N VAL A 42 -6.66 8.91 12.52
CA VAL A 42 -5.87 7.69 12.79
C VAL A 42 -4.43 7.86 12.29
N ALA A 43 -4.26 8.38 11.08
CA ALA A 43 -2.92 8.57 10.52
C ALA A 43 -2.11 9.61 11.31
N ALA A 44 -2.73 10.72 11.72
CA ALA A 44 -2.10 11.77 12.52
C ALA A 44 -1.69 11.27 13.91
N GLU A 45 -2.57 10.54 14.58
CA GLU A 45 -2.29 9.95 15.90
C GLU A 45 -1.10 8.99 15.83
N TYR A 46 -1.07 8.12 14.82
CA TYR A 46 0.03 7.16 14.66
C TYR A 46 1.35 7.85 14.29
N LEU A 47 1.33 8.77 13.31
CA LEU A 47 2.54 9.45 12.83
C LEU A 47 3.07 10.48 13.82
N GLY A 48 2.20 11.03 14.69
CA GLY A 48 2.51 12.13 15.59
C GLY A 48 2.68 13.48 14.88
N GLU A 49 2.26 13.58 13.63
CA GLU A 49 2.42 14.75 12.76
C GLU A 49 1.24 14.83 11.77
N VAL A 50 1.16 15.93 11.03
CA VAL A 50 0.19 16.07 9.95
C VAL A 50 0.47 15.00 8.88
N PRO A 51 -0.45 14.06 8.65
CA PRO A 51 -0.25 13.03 7.64
C PRO A 51 -0.29 13.63 6.24
N VAL A 52 0.60 13.18 5.37
CA VAL A 52 0.57 13.49 3.95
C VAL A 52 0.16 12.24 3.19
N LEU A 53 -0.90 12.34 2.39
CA LEU A 53 -1.31 11.24 1.51
C LEU A 53 -0.25 11.06 0.42
N GLY A 54 0.52 9.97 0.53
CA GLY A 54 1.61 9.63 -0.35
C GLY A 54 1.16 8.80 -1.55
N GLU A 55 0.31 7.81 -1.31
CA GLU A 55 -0.23 6.95 -2.36
C GLU A 55 -1.72 6.70 -2.13
N MET A 56 -2.46 6.61 -3.23
CA MET A 56 -3.82 6.08 -3.28
C MET A 56 -3.94 5.23 -4.54
N GLN A 57 -4.19 3.95 -4.38
CA GLN A 57 -4.15 3.03 -5.52
C GLN A 57 -5.03 1.80 -5.31
N LEU A 58 -5.35 1.17 -6.44
CA LEU A 58 -6.00 -0.12 -6.48
C LEU A 58 -4.98 -1.19 -6.89
N TYR A 59 -4.84 -2.23 -6.09
CA TYR A 59 -4.02 -3.38 -6.41
C TYR A 59 -4.88 -4.53 -6.91
N VAL A 60 -4.54 -5.04 -8.08
CA VAL A 60 -5.06 -6.33 -8.56
C VAL A 60 -3.89 -7.31 -8.57
N THR A 61 -3.99 -8.36 -7.78
CA THR A 61 -3.02 -9.44 -7.79
C THR A 61 -3.64 -10.66 -8.46
N THR A 62 -2.93 -11.22 -9.42
CA THR A 62 -3.37 -12.43 -10.14
C THR A 62 -2.72 -13.68 -9.56
N PRO A 63 -3.32 -14.87 -9.75
CA PRO A 63 -2.71 -16.13 -9.35
C PRO A 63 -1.31 -16.31 -9.93
N MET A 64 -0.39 -16.82 -9.09
CA MET A 64 1.01 -17.00 -9.45
C MET A 64 1.49 -18.42 -9.13
N GLN A 65 2.44 -18.89 -9.91
CA GLN A 65 3.05 -20.20 -9.69
C GLN A 65 4.27 -20.12 -8.75
N LYS A 66 4.98 -18.99 -8.77
CA LYS A 66 6.20 -18.77 -7.98
C LYS A 66 6.12 -17.42 -7.27
N ASN A 67 6.73 -17.33 -6.10
CA ASN A 67 6.92 -16.06 -5.42
C ASN A 67 7.99 -15.24 -6.14
N VAL A 68 7.72 -13.96 -6.36
CA VAL A 68 8.66 -12.99 -6.95
C VAL A 68 8.53 -11.64 -6.24
N GLY A 69 9.62 -10.89 -6.15
CA GLY A 69 9.59 -9.53 -5.63
C GLY A 69 8.90 -9.41 -4.26
N ASN A 70 7.81 -8.67 -4.19
CA ASN A 70 7.05 -8.40 -2.97
C ASN A 70 6.22 -9.60 -2.44
N ASN A 71 6.30 -10.75 -3.08
CA ASN A 71 5.74 -12.01 -2.53
C ASN A 71 6.69 -12.69 -1.55
N PHE A 72 7.96 -12.27 -1.48
CA PHE A 72 8.86 -12.62 -0.40
C PHE A 72 8.67 -11.67 0.79
N TYR A 73 8.99 -12.13 1.99
CA TYR A 73 9.00 -11.27 3.16
C TYR A 73 9.95 -10.10 2.97
N HIS A 74 9.50 -8.92 3.34
CA HIS A 74 10.30 -7.70 3.30
C HIS A 74 9.78 -6.68 4.30
N PHE A 75 10.60 -5.68 4.57
CA PHE A 75 10.17 -4.41 5.14
C PHE A 75 10.11 -3.39 4.01
N ASP A 76 9.13 -2.51 4.05
CA ASP A 76 9.22 -1.30 3.25
C ASP A 76 10.42 -0.45 3.69
N LYS A 77 10.83 0.52 2.89
CA LYS A 77 12.06 1.28 3.14
C LYS A 77 12.12 1.80 4.58
N PRO A 78 13.17 1.46 5.37
CA PRO A 78 13.21 1.67 6.81
C PRO A 78 13.42 3.14 7.26
N TYR A 79 13.53 4.06 6.32
CA TYR A 79 13.85 5.46 6.59
C TYR A 79 12.64 6.37 6.69
N SER A 80 11.45 5.84 6.52
CA SER A 80 10.21 6.61 6.56
C SER A 80 9.27 6.11 7.65
N ARG A 81 8.68 7.04 8.39
CA ARG A 81 7.46 6.72 9.14
C ARG A 81 6.31 6.77 8.16
N GLN A 82 5.61 5.67 8.03
CA GLN A 82 4.44 5.55 7.19
C GLN A 82 3.37 4.74 7.87
N LEU A 83 2.15 4.94 7.43
CA LEU A 83 1.02 4.12 7.81
C LEU A 83 0.20 3.84 6.56
N LYS A 84 -0.07 2.57 6.32
CA LYS A 84 -0.90 2.13 5.20
C LYS A 84 -2.27 1.71 5.69
N PHE A 85 -3.28 2.11 4.95
CA PHE A 85 -4.64 1.61 5.05
C PHE A 85 -4.89 0.66 3.87
N TRP A 86 -5.33 -0.55 4.17
CA TRP A 86 -5.70 -1.54 3.17
C TRP A 86 -7.16 -1.94 3.34
N MET A 87 -7.94 -1.89 2.27
CA MET A 87 -9.32 -2.32 2.27
C MET A 87 -9.54 -3.37 1.20
N ALA A 88 -10.21 -4.46 1.58
CA ALA A 88 -10.63 -5.50 0.67
C ALA A 88 -11.77 -5.00 -0.22
N VAL A 89 -11.57 -4.98 -1.54
CA VAL A 89 -12.64 -4.61 -2.50
C VAL A 89 -13.54 -5.80 -2.79
N GLU A 90 -13.02 -7.01 -2.65
CA GLU A 90 -13.73 -8.29 -2.74
C GLU A 90 -13.35 -9.15 -1.53
N ASP A 91 -14.12 -10.20 -1.26
CA ASP A 91 -13.81 -11.14 -0.18
C ASP A 91 -12.38 -11.69 -0.32
N VAL A 92 -11.65 -11.69 0.77
CA VAL A 92 -10.27 -12.19 0.85
C VAL A 92 -10.22 -13.46 1.67
N ASP A 93 -9.68 -14.53 1.08
CA ASP A 93 -9.40 -15.80 1.74
C ASP A 93 -8.02 -16.36 1.31
N ALA A 94 -7.69 -17.55 1.77
CA ALA A 94 -6.41 -18.19 1.45
C ALA A 94 -6.19 -18.41 -0.06
N GLY A 95 -7.25 -18.54 -0.86
CA GLY A 95 -7.17 -18.81 -2.30
C GLY A 95 -6.72 -17.61 -3.13
N ASN A 96 -7.03 -16.39 -2.68
CA ASN A 96 -6.63 -15.16 -3.38
C ASN A 96 -5.44 -14.43 -2.74
N GLY A 97 -4.76 -15.08 -1.78
CA GLY A 97 -3.49 -14.62 -1.24
C GLY A 97 -3.64 -13.37 -0.36
N PRO A 98 -4.06 -13.54 0.89
CA PRO A 98 -4.21 -12.44 1.83
C PRO A 98 -2.90 -11.68 2.03
N PHE A 99 -2.99 -10.38 2.33
CA PHE A 99 -1.87 -9.64 2.86
C PHE A 99 -1.44 -10.29 4.17
N THR A 100 -0.15 -10.60 4.27
CA THR A 100 0.38 -11.37 5.39
C THR A 100 1.51 -10.61 6.03
N PHE A 101 1.48 -10.52 7.36
CA PHE A 101 2.50 -9.81 8.12
C PHE A 101 2.76 -10.46 9.47
N ILE A 102 3.90 -10.10 10.05
CA ILE A 102 4.26 -10.40 11.44
C ILE A 102 4.20 -9.06 12.20
N PRO A 103 3.58 -9.02 13.40
CA PRO A 103 3.49 -7.80 14.21
C PRO A 103 4.84 -7.15 14.48
N ALA A 104 4.84 -5.86 14.81
CA ALA A 104 6.05 -5.05 14.92
C ALA A 104 7.07 -5.59 15.93
N GLU A 105 6.62 -6.10 17.10
CA GLU A 105 7.55 -6.59 18.12
C GLU A 105 8.30 -7.86 17.70
N PRO A 106 7.64 -8.95 17.23
CA PRO A 106 8.37 -10.08 16.64
C PRO A 106 9.16 -9.69 15.37
N SER A 107 8.69 -8.74 14.59
CA SER A 107 9.41 -8.25 13.41
C SER A 107 10.76 -7.61 13.73
N LYS A 108 10.93 -7.02 14.93
CA LYS A 108 12.25 -6.55 15.39
C LYS A 108 13.24 -7.70 15.50
N ILE A 109 12.80 -8.85 16.02
CA ILE A 109 13.64 -10.04 16.15
C ILE A 109 14.10 -10.52 14.78
N VAL A 110 13.18 -10.52 13.77
CA VAL A 110 13.55 -10.84 12.39
C VAL A 110 14.61 -9.89 11.88
N ARG A 111 14.43 -8.59 12.07
CA ARG A 111 15.38 -7.54 11.62
C ARG A 111 16.77 -7.68 12.24
N GLU A 112 16.84 -8.08 13.49
CA GLU A 112 18.09 -8.24 14.23
C GLU A 112 18.82 -9.55 13.87
N LYS A 113 18.08 -10.64 13.70
CA LYS A 113 18.64 -11.98 13.48
C LYS A 113 18.90 -12.32 12.00
N VAL A 114 18.09 -11.79 11.11
CA VAL A 114 18.20 -12.07 9.68
C VAL A 114 18.99 -10.96 9.00
N ARG A 115 20.06 -11.32 8.29
CA ARG A 115 20.76 -10.34 7.45
C ARG A 115 19.83 -9.86 6.33
N TYR A 116 19.21 -8.71 6.56
CA TYR A 116 18.27 -8.15 5.62
C TYR A 116 18.96 -7.64 4.35
N VAL A 117 18.66 -8.28 3.22
CA VAL A 117 19.17 -7.93 1.89
C VAL A 117 18.05 -7.53 0.92
N GLY A 118 16.90 -7.12 1.46
CA GLY A 118 15.76 -6.62 0.70
C GLY A 118 14.60 -7.61 0.54
N ARG A 119 14.87 -8.92 0.49
CA ARG A 119 13.85 -9.97 0.42
C ARG A 119 14.30 -11.18 1.23
N MET A 120 13.36 -11.81 1.94
CA MET A 120 13.62 -12.95 2.81
C MET A 120 12.65 -14.08 2.47
N THR A 121 13.14 -15.30 2.52
CA THR A 121 12.31 -16.50 2.38
C THR A 121 11.54 -16.79 3.68
N ASP A 122 10.57 -17.68 3.61
CA ASP A 122 9.80 -18.11 4.78
C ASP A 122 10.70 -18.79 5.81
N GLU A 123 11.63 -19.61 5.33
CA GLU A 123 12.60 -20.33 6.17
C GLU A 123 13.49 -19.36 6.95
N GLU A 124 13.97 -18.29 6.32
CA GLU A 124 14.79 -17.27 6.98
C GLU A 124 14.00 -16.54 8.07
N VAL A 125 12.75 -16.18 7.79
CA VAL A 125 11.89 -15.48 8.75
C VAL A 125 11.50 -16.40 9.90
N TYR A 126 11.07 -17.63 9.61
CA TYR A 126 10.62 -18.57 10.65
C TYR A 126 11.77 -19.21 11.44
N ALA A 127 13.00 -19.10 10.98
CA ALA A 127 14.18 -19.37 11.81
C ALA A 127 14.39 -18.32 12.92
N ALA A 128 13.86 -17.11 12.75
CA ALA A 128 13.98 -16.04 13.72
C ALA A 128 12.79 -15.97 14.69
N VAL A 129 11.57 -16.22 14.20
CA VAL A 129 10.31 -16.14 14.96
C VAL A 129 9.38 -17.30 14.58
N PRO A 130 8.53 -17.80 15.49
CA PRO A 130 7.57 -18.85 15.15
C PRO A 130 6.62 -18.45 14.03
N GLU A 131 6.26 -19.39 13.17
CA GLU A 131 5.26 -19.16 12.11
C GLU A 131 3.88 -18.75 12.68
N SER A 132 3.58 -19.15 13.91
CA SER A 132 2.35 -18.76 14.61
C SER A 132 2.21 -17.25 14.86
N GLU A 133 3.28 -16.48 14.73
CA GLU A 133 3.24 -15.01 14.77
C GLU A 133 2.67 -14.38 13.47
N LYS A 134 2.53 -15.18 12.43
CA LYS A 134 1.98 -14.74 11.14
C LYS A 134 0.50 -14.39 11.27
N ILE A 135 0.12 -13.22 10.77
CA ILE A 135 -1.26 -12.78 10.63
C ILE A 135 -1.59 -12.66 9.15
N GLU A 136 -2.67 -13.28 8.74
CA GLU A 136 -3.23 -13.21 7.39
C GLU A 136 -4.49 -12.35 7.41
N PHE A 137 -4.52 -11.30 6.63
CA PHE A 137 -5.69 -10.43 6.51
C PHE A 137 -6.74 -11.10 5.60
N THR A 138 -7.71 -11.73 6.21
CA THR A 138 -8.85 -12.37 5.54
C THR A 138 -10.16 -11.72 5.98
N GLY A 139 -11.20 -11.82 5.16
CA GLY A 139 -12.53 -11.32 5.51
C GLY A 139 -13.35 -10.90 4.30
N ALA A 140 -14.55 -10.38 4.58
CA ALA A 140 -15.47 -9.90 3.57
C ALA A 140 -14.99 -8.59 2.92
N ALA A 141 -15.52 -8.29 1.74
CA ALA A 141 -15.39 -6.99 1.10
C ALA A 141 -15.75 -5.86 2.07
N GLY A 142 -14.98 -4.78 2.05
CA GLY A 142 -15.11 -3.66 2.98
C GLY A 142 -14.31 -3.81 4.28
N ASN A 143 -13.86 -5.01 4.64
CA ASN A 143 -12.94 -5.15 5.77
C ASN A 143 -11.62 -4.40 5.47
N ALA A 144 -11.09 -3.75 6.51
CA ALA A 144 -9.88 -2.96 6.36
C ALA A 144 -8.92 -3.18 7.54
N LEU A 145 -7.64 -2.87 7.28
CA LEU A 145 -6.61 -2.85 8.32
C LEU A 145 -5.67 -1.66 8.14
N TRP A 146 -5.04 -1.25 9.23
CA TRP A 146 -3.91 -0.35 9.24
C TRP A 146 -2.63 -1.10 9.53
N ALA A 147 -1.56 -0.81 8.77
CA ALA A 147 -0.27 -1.45 8.97
C ALA A 147 0.89 -0.48 8.72
N ASP A 148 1.87 -0.49 9.62
CA ASP A 148 3.19 0.12 9.38
C ASP A 148 4.11 -0.94 8.76
N THR A 149 4.18 -0.92 7.45
CA THR A 149 4.96 -1.88 6.66
C THR A 149 6.47 -1.63 6.72
N CYS A 150 6.92 -0.50 7.30
CA CYS A 150 8.32 -0.28 7.65
C CYS A 150 8.71 -1.02 8.95
N ARG A 151 7.76 -1.29 9.84
CA ARG A 151 8.00 -1.96 11.13
C ARG A 151 7.60 -3.42 11.11
N CYS A 152 6.57 -3.78 10.36
CA CYS A 152 6.05 -5.13 10.24
C CYS A 152 6.67 -5.81 9.01
N VAL A 153 7.39 -6.90 9.21
CA VAL A 153 7.82 -7.74 8.09
C VAL A 153 6.61 -8.39 7.45
N HIS A 154 6.51 -8.29 6.13
CA HIS A 154 5.29 -8.66 5.42
C HIS A 154 5.56 -9.12 3.98
N PHE A 155 4.53 -9.69 3.37
CA PHE A 155 4.46 -9.87 1.91
C PHE A 155 3.08 -9.49 1.37
N GLY A 156 3.03 -9.06 0.11
CA GLY A 156 1.82 -8.49 -0.48
C GLY A 156 0.73 -9.50 -0.76
N SER A 157 1.00 -10.49 -1.59
CA SER A 157 0.03 -11.53 -1.97
C SER A 157 0.71 -12.74 -2.55
N ARG A 158 0.14 -13.92 -2.27
CA ARG A 158 0.53 -15.19 -2.86
C ARG A 158 -0.73 -15.88 -3.39
N ALA A 159 -1.47 -15.17 -4.24
CA ALA A 159 -2.69 -15.71 -4.86
C ALA A 159 -2.41 -16.99 -5.63
N ARG A 160 -3.26 -18.01 -5.46
CA ARG A 160 -3.09 -19.31 -6.09
C ARG A 160 -4.23 -19.69 -7.01
N SER A 161 -5.46 -19.30 -6.72
CA SER A 161 -6.65 -19.75 -7.44
C SER A 161 -7.48 -18.63 -8.05
N ARG A 162 -7.46 -17.43 -7.46
CA ARG A 162 -8.25 -16.30 -7.94
C ARG A 162 -7.57 -14.96 -7.69
N ASN A 163 -8.00 -13.92 -8.37
CA ASN A 163 -7.50 -12.56 -8.18
C ASN A 163 -7.83 -12.06 -6.77
N ARG A 164 -7.03 -11.09 -6.32
CA ARG A 164 -7.33 -10.25 -5.17
C ARG A 164 -7.32 -8.80 -5.59
N VAL A 165 -8.35 -8.06 -5.15
CA VAL A 165 -8.45 -6.61 -5.37
C VAL A 165 -8.43 -5.90 -4.02
N MET A 166 -7.46 -5.00 -3.84
CA MET A 166 -7.27 -4.22 -2.62
C MET A 166 -7.17 -2.74 -2.95
N PHE A 167 -7.83 -1.91 -2.16
CA PHE A 167 -7.64 -0.47 -2.16
C PHE A 167 -6.61 -0.11 -1.09
N GLU A 168 -5.66 0.76 -1.43
CA GLU A 168 -4.59 1.21 -0.53
C GLU A 168 -4.52 2.71 -0.46
N LEU A 169 -4.34 3.21 0.77
CA LEU A 169 -3.85 4.55 1.07
C LEU A 169 -2.51 4.42 1.79
N GLN A 170 -1.57 5.28 1.46
CA GLN A 170 -0.33 5.42 2.20
C GLN A 170 -0.21 6.84 2.73
N PHE A 171 -0.03 6.96 4.03
CA PHE A 171 0.26 8.22 4.70
C PHE A 171 1.70 8.25 5.17
N VAL A 172 2.35 9.40 4.96
CA VAL A 172 3.74 9.66 5.32
C VAL A 172 3.86 10.96 6.09
N THR A 173 5.00 11.17 6.75
CA THR A 173 5.28 12.45 7.41
C THR A 173 5.64 13.53 6.40
N PRO A 174 5.41 14.82 6.69
CA PRO A 174 5.73 15.93 5.77
C PRO A 174 7.21 16.04 5.40
N PHE A 175 8.07 15.50 6.23
CA PHE A 175 9.53 15.51 6.08
C PHE A 175 10.08 14.23 5.46
N TRP A 176 9.21 13.43 4.90
CA TRP A 176 9.58 12.22 4.20
C TRP A 176 10.26 12.56 2.87
N TRP A 177 11.60 12.58 2.89
CA TRP A 177 12.45 12.92 1.75
C TRP A 177 13.21 11.72 1.23
N ALA A 178 12.67 10.56 1.35
CA ALA A 178 13.31 9.40 0.76
C ALA A 178 13.10 9.40 -0.74
N GLU A 179 14.08 9.92 -1.45
CA GLU A 179 14.29 9.79 -2.90
C GLU A 179 13.11 10.11 -3.86
N PRO A 180 13.36 10.82 -4.97
CA PRO A 180 12.34 11.16 -5.98
C PRO A 180 11.77 9.94 -6.74
N THR A 181 12.04 8.74 -6.28
CA THR A 181 11.57 7.47 -6.83
C THR A 181 10.24 6.98 -6.27
N PHE A 182 9.52 7.81 -5.49
CA PHE A 182 8.17 7.46 -5.09
C PHE A 182 7.21 7.69 -6.23
N TYR A 183 6.70 6.59 -6.73
CA TYR A 183 5.69 6.54 -7.76
C TYR A 183 4.37 6.95 -7.16
N PHE A 184 4.10 8.24 -7.24
CA PHE A 184 2.74 8.68 -7.18
C PHE A 184 2.08 8.23 -8.47
N VAL A 185 1.13 7.32 -8.37
CA VAL A 185 0.14 7.25 -9.44
C VAL A 185 -0.48 8.64 -9.48
N PRO A 186 -0.30 9.43 -10.55
CA PRO A 186 -0.81 10.78 -10.60
C PRO A 186 -2.32 10.69 -10.50
N THR A 187 -2.82 11.00 -9.33
CA THR A 187 -4.24 11.10 -9.07
C THR A 187 -4.68 12.43 -9.64
N LEU A 188 -5.38 12.36 -10.74
CA LEU A 188 -5.99 13.52 -11.37
C LEU A 188 -7.12 14.00 -10.46
N TYR A 189 -6.91 15.06 -9.70
CA TYR A 189 -7.94 15.65 -8.86
C TYR A 189 -7.99 17.17 -9.03
N ASP A 190 -9.18 17.71 -8.83
CA ASP A 190 -9.35 19.16 -8.74
C ASP A 190 -8.95 19.64 -7.34
N ALA A 191 -7.75 20.21 -7.21
CA ALA A 191 -7.21 20.66 -5.95
C ALA A 191 -8.10 21.73 -5.26
N GLU A 192 -8.82 22.55 -6.03
CA GLU A 192 -9.69 23.60 -5.48
C GLU A 192 -10.90 23.01 -4.75
N ARG A 193 -11.41 21.86 -5.21
CA ARG A 193 -12.52 21.16 -4.57
C ARG A 193 -12.21 20.72 -3.14
N TYR A 194 -10.93 20.47 -2.83
CA TYR A 194 -10.48 19.87 -1.56
C TYR A 194 -9.77 20.83 -0.61
N LYS A 195 -9.83 22.14 -0.87
CA LYS A 195 -9.36 23.17 0.09
C LYS A 195 -10.35 23.41 1.25
N ARG A 196 -10.89 22.32 1.83
CA ARG A 196 -11.96 22.44 2.83
C ARG A 196 -11.45 22.87 4.20
N ASN A 197 -10.30 22.37 4.61
CA ASN A 197 -9.63 22.79 5.84
C ASN A 197 -8.10 22.68 5.71
N ARG A 198 -7.39 23.22 6.71
CA ARG A 198 -5.93 23.24 6.70
C ARG A 198 -5.30 21.84 6.72
N MET A 199 -5.88 20.90 7.48
CA MET A 199 -5.41 19.51 7.56
C MET A 199 -5.51 18.84 6.21
N GLN A 200 -6.65 18.90 5.55
CA GLN A 200 -6.87 18.31 4.22
C GLN A 200 -5.94 18.94 3.17
N SER A 201 -5.77 20.25 3.18
CA SER A 201 -4.86 20.94 2.26
C SER A 201 -3.40 20.50 2.43
N LEU A 202 -2.96 20.27 3.68
CA LEU A 202 -1.61 19.75 3.96
C LEU A 202 -1.48 18.29 3.59
N ALA A 203 -2.48 17.47 3.89
CA ALA A 203 -2.49 16.04 3.56
C ALA A 203 -2.39 15.80 2.04
N LEU A 204 -2.97 16.69 1.23
CA LEU A 204 -2.94 16.60 -0.23
C LEU A 204 -1.75 17.31 -0.89
N LYS A 205 -0.85 17.90 -0.11
CA LYS A 205 0.23 18.74 -0.61
C LYS A 205 1.15 18.06 -1.63
N LEU A 206 1.41 16.76 -1.49
CA LEU A 206 2.26 16.04 -2.43
C LEU A 206 1.52 15.76 -3.74
N LEU A 207 0.23 15.47 -3.70
CA LEU A 207 -0.57 15.22 -4.89
C LEU A 207 -0.66 16.43 -5.82
N SER A 208 -0.65 17.66 -5.26
CA SER A 208 -0.75 18.91 -6.03
C SER A 208 0.52 19.26 -6.82
N LYS A 209 1.64 18.60 -6.56
CA LYS A 209 2.93 18.89 -7.23
C LYS A 209 3.14 18.17 -8.56
N HIS A 210 2.27 17.24 -8.88
CA HIS A 210 2.37 16.43 -10.11
C HIS A 210 1.15 16.71 -10.99
N PRO A 211 1.28 17.57 -12.00
CA PRO A 211 0.18 17.84 -12.93
C PRO A 211 -0.19 16.55 -13.70
N PRO A 212 -1.46 16.43 -14.09
CA PRO A 212 -1.94 15.30 -14.87
C PRO A 212 -1.13 15.15 -16.16
N GLY A 213 -0.58 13.99 -16.42
CA GLY A 213 0.06 13.63 -17.70
C GLY A 213 1.59 13.57 -17.70
N GLU A 214 2.28 13.96 -16.62
CA GLU A 214 3.75 13.85 -16.52
C GLU A 214 4.22 12.72 -15.57
N GLY A 215 3.44 11.67 -15.45
CA GLY A 215 3.84 10.48 -14.71
C GLY A 215 4.85 9.69 -15.53
N HIS A 216 6.13 9.91 -15.32
CA HIS A 216 7.13 8.93 -15.72
C HIS A 216 6.91 7.65 -14.93
N LEU A 217 6.39 6.64 -15.60
CA LEU A 217 6.55 5.25 -15.16
C LEU A 217 8.03 4.94 -15.30
N GLY A 218 8.82 5.32 -14.30
CA GLY A 218 10.22 4.96 -14.24
C GLY A 218 10.38 3.47 -14.04
N ASP A 219 11.23 2.87 -14.85
CA ASP A 219 11.59 1.47 -14.81
C ASP A 219 12.15 1.10 -13.43
N TYR A 220 11.49 0.14 -12.79
CA TYR A 220 12.04 -0.55 -11.63
C TYR A 220 12.88 -1.72 -12.13
N GLU A 221 14.17 -1.57 -12.19
CA GLU A 221 15.09 -2.69 -12.14
C GLU A 221 15.31 -3.20 -10.69
#